data_c723a88b80903e189a6d24a70b82adf4
#
_entry.id   c723a88b80903e189a6d24a70b82adf4
#
_cell.length_a   1.000
_cell.length_b   1.000
_cell.length_c   1.000
_cell.angle_alpha   90.00
_cell.angle_beta   90.00
_cell.angle_gamma   90.00
#
_symmetry.space_group_name_H-M   'P 1'
#
loop_
_entity.id
_entity.type
_entity.pdbx_description
1 polymer ?
#
loop_
_entity_poly.entity_id
_entity_poly.type
_entity_poly.pdbx_seq_one_letter_code
_entity_poly.pdbx_strand_id
1 'polypeptide(L)'
;IKGPSSLLYANGGIGGIINIVDNTISKTDFDGPEFNIGAESQSVADGDATSFTYTDNVGGFNVVLSYKNAEFGNFDVPDGAIMHEEEEHHDEDEDHEEEEHHDEDEGFLANSDYELESTNIGISKTGDWGYFGISVKSLENMHGIPFHGEEHGHDEHGEEDHDDDDHEEEEHEDERIFATTDSDKLDIKGSYNVNGSLLSAIDYSFRDTDYVLIEQHAEEEGHHDEEEDHDDHGHEEGPTTFANDA
;
A
#
# COMPACT_ATOMS: atom_id res chain seq x y z
N ILE A 1 17.83 -12.65 -4.12
CA ILE A 1 19.29 -12.63 -4.10
C ILE A 1 19.74 -12.41 -2.66
N LYS A 2 20.57 -13.29 -2.11
CA LYS A 2 21.10 -13.19 -0.74
C LYS A 2 22.63 -13.16 -0.77
N GLY A 3 23.24 -12.55 0.27
CA GLY A 3 24.70 -12.50 0.44
C GLY A 3 25.39 -11.39 -0.37
N PRO A 4 26.72 -11.45 -0.55
CA PRO A 4 27.50 -10.36 -1.15
C PRO A 4 27.06 -9.96 -2.56
N SER A 5 26.39 -10.85 -3.29
CA SER A 5 25.83 -10.55 -4.61
C SER A 5 24.72 -9.52 -4.59
N SER A 6 24.13 -9.25 -3.42
CA SER A 6 23.11 -8.20 -3.27
C SER A 6 23.67 -6.80 -3.50
N LEU A 7 24.96 -6.58 -3.24
CA LEU A 7 25.65 -5.31 -3.46
C LEU A 7 25.70 -4.87 -4.94
N LEU A 8 25.48 -5.82 -5.88
CA LEU A 8 25.43 -5.52 -7.31
C LEU A 8 24.09 -4.87 -7.74
N TYR A 9 23.08 -4.91 -6.87
CA TYR A 9 21.71 -4.50 -7.21
C TYR A 9 21.21 -3.33 -6.39
N ALA A 10 21.71 -3.13 -5.17
CA ALA A 10 21.32 -1.99 -4.34
C ALA A 10 22.37 -1.69 -3.25
N ASN A 11 22.45 -0.42 -2.86
CA ASN A 11 23.23 -0.01 -1.70
C ASN A 11 22.42 -0.31 -0.42
N GLY A 12 22.97 -1.15 0.47
CA GLY A 12 22.40 -1.37 1.80
C GLY A 12 21.45 -2.56 1.95
N GLY A 13 21.40 -3.47 0.99
CA GLY A 13 20.59 -4.70 1.08
C GLY A 13 21.14 -5.72 2.12
N ILE A 14 20.85 -5.52 3.42
CA ILE A 14 21.39 -6.34 4.51
C ILE A 14 20.75 -7.75 4.54
N GLY A 15 19.47 -7.87 4.25
CA GLY A 15 18.71 -9.14 4.31
C GLY A 15 18.63 -9.89 2.98
N GLY A 16 18.85 -9.23 1.87
CA GLY A 16 18.69 -9.75 0.51
C GLY A 16 17.90 -8.79 -0.37
N ILE A 17 17.73 -9.19 -1.64
CA ILE A 17 17.03 -8.38 -2.65
C ILE A 17 16.01 -9.26 -3.36
N ILE A 18 14.81 -8.74 -3.54
CA ILE A 18 13.79 -9.27 -4.46
C ILE A 18 13.92 -8.45 -5.75
N ASN A 19 14.29 -9.09 -6.84
CA ASN A 19 14.35 -8.45 -8.16
C ASN A 19 13.12 -8.87 -8.96
N ILE A 20 12.23 -7.92 -9.24
CA ILE A 20 11.05 -8.12 -10.09
C ILE A 20 11.44 -7.71 -11.51
N VAL A 21 11.32 -8.65 -12.44
CA VAL A 21 11.59 -8.43 -13.86
C VAL A 21 10.27 -8.43 -14.60
N ASP A 22 9.94 -7.31 -15.23
CA ASP A 22 8.80 -7.17 -16.11
C ASP A 22 9.23 -7.21 -17.59
N ASN A 23 8.27 -7.31 -18.49
CA ASN A 23 8.47 -7.31 -19.94
C ASN A 23 8.06 -5.98 -20.61
N THR A 24 7.98 -4.90 -19.85
CA THR A 24 7.59 -3.57 -20.39
C THR A 24 8.59 -3.10 -21.45
N ILE A 25 9.88 -3.47 -21.31
CA ILE A 25 10.90 -3.32 -22.36
C ILE A 25 11.16 -4.70 -22.97
N SER A 26 10.58 -4.99 -24.11
CA SER A 26 10.77 -6.27 -24.80
C SER A 26 12.20 -6.40 -25.35
N LYS A 27 12.77 -7.60 -25.20
CA LYS A 27 14.11 -7.96 -25.69
C LYS A 27 14.05 -8.69 -27.02
N THR A 28 12.83 -9.06 -27.47
CA THR A 28 12.57 -9.76 -28.72
C THR A 28 11.40 -9.09 -29.41
N ASP A 29 11.34 -9.17 -30.75
CA ASP A 29 10.22 -8.64 -31.48
C ASP A 29 8.94 -9.42 -31.18
N PHE A 30 7.83 -8.69 -31.04
CA PHE A 30 6.50 -9.31 -31.02
C PHE A 30 6.07 -9.71 -32.42
N ASP A 31 5.39 -10.83 -32.53
CA ASP A 31 4.90 -11.35 -33.83
C ASP A 31 3.69 -10.57 -34.37
N GLY A 32 3.02 -9.80 -33.52
CA GLY A 32 1.86 -8.99 -33.87
C GLY A 32 1.11 -8.52 -32.63
N PRO A 33 -0.07 -7.88 -32.82
CA PRO A 33 -0.85 -7.34 -31.72
C PRO A 33 -1.42 -8.45 -30.83
N GLU A 34 -1.24 -8.30 -29.53
CA GLU A 34 -1.82 -9.15 -28.50
C GLU A 34 -2.53 -8.27 -27.47
N PHE A 35 -3.72 -8.72 -27.07
CA PHE A 35 -4.55 -8.06 -26.06
C PHE A 35 -4.83 -9.05 -24.94
N ASN A 36 -4.48 -8.68 -23.72
CA ASN A 36 -4.83 -9.41 -22.50
C ASN A 36 -5.74 -8.54 -21.64
N ILE A 37 -6.90 -9.07 -21.27
CA ILE A 37 -7.86 -8.42 -20.40
C ILE A 37 -8.11 -9.36 -19.22
N GLY A 38 -7.95 -8.85 -18.01
CA GLY A 38 -8.27 -9.55 -16.77
C GLY A 38 -9.37 -8.82 -16.02
N ALA A 39 -10.24 -9.60 -15.38
CA ALA A 39 -11.20 -9.12 -14.41
C ALA A 39 -11.25 -10.12 -13.26
N GLU A 40 -11.27 -9.61 -12.05
CA GLU A 40 -11.33 -10.36 -10.80
C GLU A 40 -12.40 -9.72 -9.92
N SER A 41 -13.18 -10.53 -9.20
CA SER A 41 -14.10 -10.07 -8.16
C SER A 41 -13.93 -10.98 -6.95
N GLN A 42 -13.82 -10.37 -5.77
CA GLN A 42 -13.65 -11.06 -4.50
C GLN A 42 -14.78 -10.68 -3.56
N SER A 43 -15.55 -11.68 -3.11
CA SER A 43 -16.65 -11.45 -2.18
C SER A 43 -16.16 -11.24 -0.74
N VAL A 44 -14.97 -11.72 -0.40
CA VAL A 44 -14.40 -11.61 0.95
C VAL A 44 -13.94 -10.18 1.27
N ALA A 45 -13.72 -9.37 0.26
CA ALA A 45 -13.31 -7.97 0.41
C ALA A 45 -14.21 -7.03 -0.39
N ASP A 46 -15.39 -7.50 -0.80
CA ASP A 46 -16.38 -6.78 -1.63
C ASP A 46 -15.72 -5.90 -2.70
N GLY A 47 -14.81 -6.49 -3.47
CA GLY A 47 -13.98 -5.70 -4.37
C GLY A 47 -13.74 -6.34 -5.72
N ASP A 48 -13.27 -5.50 -6.62
CA ASP A 48 -13.03 -5.82 -8.02
C ASP A 48 -11.63 -5.36 -8.47
N ALA A 49 -11.06 -6.12 -9.41
CA ALA A 49 -9.86 -5.70 -10.11
C ALA A 49 -10.01 -5.89 -11.62
N THR A 50 -9.51 -4.94 -12.37
CA THR A 50 -9.46 -5.00 -13.83
C THR A 50 -8.04 -4.76 -14.32
N SER A 51 -7.67 -5.45 -15.39
CA SER A 51 -6.37 -5.25 -16.02
C SER A 51 -6.48 -5.33 -17.54
N PHE A 52 -5.63 -4.57 -18.19
CA PHE A 52 -5.50 -4.55 -19.64
C PHE A 52 -4.03 -4.51 -20.01
N THR A 53 -3.61 -5.31 -20.97
CA THR A 53 -2.27 -5.24 -21.56
C THR A 53 -2.38 -5.36 -23.07
N TYR A 54 -1.71 -4.47 -23.76
CA TYR A 54 -1.54 -4.50 -25.21
C TYR A 54 -0.05 -4.58 -25.54
N THR A 55 0.31 -5.47 -26.44
CA THR A 55 1.65 -5.57 -27.01
C THR A 55 1.58 -5.68 -28.52
N ASP A 56 2.52 -5.05 -29.23
CA ASP A 56 2.60 -5.11 -30.68
C ASP A 56 4.01 -4.74 -31.17
N ASN A 57 4.32 -5.08 -32.41
CA ASN A 57 5.47 -4.56 -33.13
C ASN A 57 5.01 -3.63 -34.25
N VAL A 58 5.12 -2.34 -34.03
CA VAL A 58 4.69 -1.29 -34.97
C VAL A 58 5.90 -0.68 -35.66
N GLY A 59 6.07 -1.01 -36.94
CA GLY A 59 7.16 -0.47 -37.75
C GLY A 59 8.56 -0.86 -37.26
N GLY A 60 8.71 -2.02 -36.64
CA GLY A 60 9.96 -2.54 -36.10
C GLY A 60 10.29 -1.99 -34.69
N PHE A 61 9.30 -1.43 -34.01
CA PHE A 61 9.37 -1.06 -32.60
C PHE A 61 8.35 -1.90 -31.81
N ASN A 62 8.81 -2.54 -30.76
CA ASN A 62 7.92 -3.20 -29.81
C ASN A 62 7.30 -2.14 -28.91
N VAL A 63 5.99 -2.22 -28.75
CA VAL A 63 5.20 -1.34 -27.88
C VAL A 63 4.51 -2.19 -26.85
N VAL A 64 4.53 -1.76 -25.61
CA VAL A 64 3.80 -2.36 -24.49
C VAL A 64 3.01 -1.25 -23.80
N LEU A 65 1.72 -1.50 -23.60
CA LEU A 65 0.83 -0.68 -22.81
C LEU A 65 0.11 -1.58 -21.81
N SER A 66 0.18 -1.26 -20.52
CA SER A 66 -0.63 -1.96 -19.53
C SER A 66 -1.23 -1.00 -18.52
N TYR A 67 -2.42 -1.36 -18.08
CA TYR A 67 -3.19 -0.66 -17.07
C TYR A 67 -3.78 -1.68 -16.10
N LYS A 68 -3.77 -1.36 -14.83
CA LYS A 68 -4.45 -2.13 -13.78
C LYS A 68 -5.12 -1.16 -12.82
N ASN A 69 -6.37 -1.48 -12.49
CA ASN A 69 -7.11 -0.87 -11.42
C ASN A 69 -7.64 -1.97 -10.51
N ALA A 70 -7.60 -1.75 -9.21
CA ALA A 70 -8.15 -2.65 -8.21
C ALA A 70 -8.69 -1.82 -7.05
N GLU A 71 -9.85 -2.22 -6.54
CA GLU A 71 -10.52 -1.60 -5.40
C GLU A 71 -11.13 -2.72 -4.56
N PHE A 72 -10.73 -2.82 -3.32
CA PHE A 72 -11.17 -3.82 -2.35
C PHE A 72 -11.52 -3.11 -1.05
N GLY A 73 -12.67 -3.46 -0.49
CA GLY A 73 -13.08 -3.05 0.85
C GLY A 73 -12.38 -3.85 1.96
N ASN A 74 -12.87 -3.72 3.17
CA ASN A 74 -12.37 -4.48 4.31
C ASN A 74 -12.62 -5.98 4.12
N PHE A 75 -11.71 -6.81 4.64
CA PHE A 75 -11.84 -8.27 4.57
C PHE A 75 -12.87 -8.79 5.55
N ASP A 76 -13.89 -9.50 5.06
CA ASP A 76 -14.78 -10.27 5.91
C ASP A 76 -14.00 -11.34 6.67
N VAL A 77 -14.20 -11.44 7.96
CA VAL A 77 -13.57 -12.42 8.84
C VAL A 77 -14.64 -13.21 9.60
N PRO A 78 -14.40 -14.51 9.92
CA PRO A 78 -15.30 -15.28 10.74
C PRO A 78 -15.38 -14.72 12.18
N ASP A 79 -16.53 -14.89 12.83
CA ASP A 79 -16.72 -14.55 14.24
C ASP A 79 -15.59 -15.12 15.11
N GLY A 80 -15.03 -14.33 15.99
CA GLY A 80 -13.93 -14.71 16.88
C GLY A 80 -12.56 -14.84 16.17
N ALA A 81 -12.42 -14.34 14.94
CA ALA A 81 -11.12 -14.30 14.25
C ALA A 81 -10.24 -13.14 14.74
N ILE A 82 -10.85 -12.09 15.26
CA ILE A 82 -10.18 -10.95 15.86
C ILE A 82 -10.05 -11.24 17.36
N MET A 83 -8.82 -11.18 17.87
CA MET A 83 -8.59 -11.34 19.31
C MET A 83 -8.63 -9.94 19.95
N HIS A 84 -9.60 -9.70 20.78
CA HIS A 84 -9.61 -8.57 21.71
C HIS A 84 -8.77 -8.96 22.93
N GLU A 85 -7.86 -8.10 23.39
CA GLU A 85 -7.20 -8.33 24.67
C GLU A 85 -8.21 -7.99 25.77
N GLU A 86 -8.63 -9.02 26.51
CA GLU A 86 -9.47 -8.83 27.71
C GLU A 86 -8.63 -8.08 28.75
N GLU A 87 -8.94 -6.84 29.05
CA GLU A 87 -8.37 -6.16 30.21
C GLU A 87 -8.86 -6.85 31.47
N GLU A 88 -7.95 -7.47 32.21
CA GLU A 88 -8.23 -8.01 33.54
C GLU A 88 -8.54 -6.86 34.52
N HIS A 89 -9.79 -6.44 34.57
CA HIS A 89 -10.25 -5.53 35.64
C HIS A 89 -10.15 -6.26 36.98
N HIS A 90 -9.10 -6.00 37.73
CA HIS A 90 -9.00 -6.41 39.12
C HIS A 90 -9.84 -5.48 40.01
N ASP A 91 -11.13 -5.66 40.00
CA ASP A 91 -11.99 -5.04 40.98
C ASP A 91 -12.14 -5.96 42.19
N GLU A 92 -11.49 -5.58 43.32
CA GLU A 92 -11.64 -6.19 44.65
C GLU A 92 -12.93 -5.70 45.35
N ASP A 93 -14.05 -5.47 44.69
CA ASP A 93 -15.30 -5.18 45.39
C ASP A 93 -16.50 -5.94 44.78
N GLU A 94 -17.06 -6.80 45.62
CA GLU A 94 -18.20 -7.69 45.41
C GLU A 94 -19.49 -6.85 45.18
N ASP A 95 -20.26 -7.20 44.14
CA ASP A 95 -21.65 -6.83 43.82
C ASP A 95 -21.88 -5.94 42.60
N HIS A 96 -21.17 -6.13 41.48
CA HIS A 96 -21.66 -5.67 40.18
C HIS A 96 -22.18 -6.84 39.35
N GLU A 97 -23.43 -6.77 38.93
CA GLU A 97 -24.00 -7.70 37.94
C GLU A 97 -23.15 -7.58 36.67
N GLU A 98 -22.51 -8.70 36.27
CA GLU A 98 -21.70 -8.82 35.06
C GLU A 98 -22.59 -8.49 33.85
N GLU A 99 -22.64 -7.25 33.42
CA GLU A 99 -23.07 -6.91 32.07
C GLU A 99 -21.93 -7.35 31.16
N GLU A 100 -22.10 -8.50 30.53
CA GLU A 100 -21.19 -8.97 29.48
C GLU A 100 -21.25 -7.93 28.35
N HIS A 101 -20.29 -7.01 28.30
CA HIS A 101 -20.03 -6.20 27.12
C HIS A 101 -19.52 -7.15 26.04
N HIS A 102 -20.44 -7.72 25.28
CA HIS A 102 -20.13 -8.37 24.04
C HIS A 102 -19.78 -7.27 23.05
N ASP A 103 -18.50 -6.99 22.86
CA ASP A 103 -18.03 -6.32 21.67
C ASP A 103 -18.51 -7.17 20.49
N GLU A 104 -19.54 -6.68 19.79
CA GLU A 104 -20.05 -7.40 18.62
C GLU A 104 -18.95 -7.37 17.57
N ASP A 105 -18.29 -8.54 17.35
CA ASP A 105 -17.35 -8.70 16.24
C ASP A 105 -18.02 -8.19 14.97
N GLU A 106 -17.53 -7.10 14.39
CA GLU A 106 -18.10 -6.47 13.19
C GLU A 106 -18.13 -7.39 11.97
N GLY A 107 -17.50 -8.58 12.06
CA GLY A 107 -17.44 -9.56 10.99
C GLY A 107 -16.50 -9.20 9.85
N PHE A 108 -15.73 -8.12 9.99
CA PHE A 108 -14.68 -7.72 9.06
C PHE A 108 -13.45 -7.19 9.80
N LEU A 109 -12.31 -7.20 9.13
CA LEU A 109 -11.07 -6.63 9.64
C LEU A 109 -11.02 -5.15 9.23
N ALA A 110 -11.20 -4.25 10.19
CA ALA A 110 -11.13 -2.81 9.95
C ALA A 110 -9.76 -2.40 9.37
N ASN A 111 -9.75 -1.32 8.55
CA ASN A 111 -8.53 -0.82 7.91
C ASN A 111 -7.78 -1.87 7.08
N SER A 112 -8.47 -2.78 6.40
CA SER A 112 -7.85 -3.75 5.50
C SER A 112 -8.19 -3.50 4.02
N ASP A 113 -8.79 -2.37 3.73
CA ASP A 113 -9.12 -1.91 2.40
C ASP A 113 -7.87 -1.60 1.54
N TYR A 114 -8.04 -1.68 0.22
CA TYR A 114 -6.92 -1.56 -0.71
C TYR A 114 -7.37 -0.99 -2.05
N GLU A 115 -6.67 0.03 -2.52
CA GLU A 115 -6.84 0.60 -3.85
C GLU A 115 -5.50 0.61 -4.61
N LEU A 116 -5.55 0.33 -5.90
CA LEU A 116 -4.40 0.36 -6.79
C LEU A 116 -4.78 0.86 -8.16
N GLU A 117 -4.05 1.87 -8.63
CA GLU A 117 -3.99 2.22 -10.04
C GLU A 117 -2.55 2.12 -10.55
N SER A 118 -2.34 1.48 -11.70
CA SER A 118 -1.01 1.37 -12.29
C SER A 118 -1.07 1.43 -13.81
N THR A 119 -0.25 2.29 -14.38
CA THR A 119 -0.04 2.44 -15.82
C THR A 119 1.41 2.17 -16.18
N ASN A 120 1.65 1.33 -17.20
CA ASN A 120 2.98 1.11 -17.76
C ASN A 120 2.96 1.31 -19.26
N ILE A 121 3.93 2.06 -19.77
CA ILE A 121 4.15 2.26 -21.20
C ILE A 121 5.60 1.96 -21.50
N GLY A 122 5.85 1.09 -22.47
CA GLY A 122 7.19 0.75 -22.93
C GLY A 122 7.32 0.72 -24.43
N ILE A 123 8.49 1.13 -24.89
CA ILE A 123 8.89 1.02 -26.29
C ILE A 123 10.29 0.45 -26.37
N SER A 124 10.52 -0.49 -27.28
CA SER A 124 11.85 -1.04 -27.50
C SER A 124 12.09 -1.36 -28.98
N LYS A 125 13.37 -1.44 -29.34
CA LYS A 125 13.81 -1.89 -30.64
C LYS A 125 14.84 -2.98 -30.47
N THR A 126 14.70 -4.05 -31.26
CA THR A 126 15.58 -5.19 -31.25
C THR A 126 16.27 -5.36 -32.61
N GLY A 127 17.29 -6.17 -32.66
CA GLY A 127 18.02 -6.55 -33.87
C GLY A 127 19.24 -7.40 -33.56
N ASP A 128 20.01 -7.75 -34.58
CA ASP A 128 21.25 -8.54 -34.46
C ASP A 128 22.27 -7.83 -33.55
N TRP A 129 22.20 -6.52 -33.44
CA TRP A 129 23.03 -5.70 -32.57
C TRP A 129 22.67 -5.75 -31.08
N GLY A 130 21.53 -6.34 -30.72
CA GLY A 130 20.98 -6.38 -29.38
C GLY A 130 19.61 -5.72 -29.28
N TYR A 131 19.37 -5.00 -28.17
CA TYR A 131 18.12 -4.24 -27.98
C TYR A 131 18.39 -2.94 -27.22
N PHE A 132 17.45 -2.00 -27.36
CA PHE A 132 17.33 -0.77 -26.58
C PHE A 132 15.86 -0.49 -26.32
N GLY A 133 15.53 -0.02 -25.12
CA GLY A 133 14.16 0.38 -24.79
C GLY A 133 14.09 1.35 -23.63
N ILE A 134 12.94 2.00 -23.57
CA ILE A 134 12.54 2.97 -22.54
C ILE A 134 11.16 2.58 -22.05
N SER A 135 10.92 2.69 -20.77
CA SER A 135 9.58 2.58 -20.19
C SER A 135 9.34 3.59 -19.10
N VAL A 136 8.08 4.00 -18.99
CA VAL A 136 7.56 4.78 -17.89
C VAL A 136 6.48 3.99 -17.17
N LYS A 137 6.45 4.11 -15.85
CA LYS A 137 5.44 3.49 -14.99
C LYS A 137 4.98 4.51 -13.97
N SER A 138 3.65 4.62 -13.82
CA SER A 138 3.01 5.31 -12.70
C SER A 138 2.27 4.29 -11.86
N LEU A 139 2.32 4.45 -10.55
CA LEU A 139 1.63 3.62 -9.57
C LEU A 139 1.10 4.52 -8.48
N GLU A 140 -0.20 4.45 -8.28
CA GLU A 140 -0.88 5.02 -7.13
C GLU A 140 -1.50 3.86 -6.34
N ASN A 141 -1.29 3.86 -5.04
CA ASN A 141 -1.81 2.81 -4.15
C ASN A 141 -2.25 3.44 -2.83
N MET A 142 -3.38 2.97 -2.32
CA MET A 142 -3.81 3.21 -0.96
C MET A 142 -4.05 1.86 -0.29
N HIS A 143 -3.64 1.71 0.94
CA HIS A 143 -3.97 0.53 1.74
C HIS A 143 -4.21 0.93 3.19
N GLY A 144 -5.25 0.39 3.75
CA GLY A 144 -5.54 0.49 5.16
C GLY A 144 -4.48 -0.26 5.98
N ILE A 145 -4.29 0.16 7.22
CA ILE A 145 -3.38 -0.47 8.18
C ILE A 145 -4.24 -1.01 9.31
N PRO A 146 -4.51 -2.33 9.33
CA PRO A 146 -5.27 -2.94 10.41
C PRO A 146 -4.57 -2.66 11.75
N PHE A 147 -5.27 -2.01 12.63
CA PHE A 147 -4.79 -1.66 13.96
C PHE A 147 -5.86 -2.03 14.97
N HIS A 148 -5.49 -2.78 16.01
CA HIS A 148 -6.23 -2.94 17.23
C HIS A 148 -5.49 -2.18 18.31
N GLY A 149 -5.79 -0.92 18.45
CA GLY A 149 -5.24 -0.07 19.49
C GLY A 149 -6.33 0.35 20.45
N GLU A 150 -6.52 -0.38 21.49
CA GLU A 150 -7.09 0.14 22.73
C GLU A 150 -5.95 0.67 23.60
N GLU A 151 -5.44 1.85 23.30
CA GLU A 151 -4.68 2.63 24.26
C GLU A 151 -5.51 3.82 24.74
N HIS A 152 -6.67 3.57 25.30
CA HIS A 152 -7.27 4.55 26.20
C HIS A 152 -6.55 4.48 27.54
N GLY A 153 -5.40 5.17 27.62
CA GLY A 153 -4.78 5.47 28.90
C GLY A 153 -5.77 6.28 29.73
N HIS A 154 -6.54 5.62 30.58
CA HIS A 154 -7.21 6.30 31.66
C HIS A 154 -6.15 6.86 32.60
N ASP A 155 -5.79 8.13 32.38
CA ASP A 155 -5.08 8.89 33.40
C ASP A 155 -5.92 8.86 34.65
N GLU A 156 -5.32 8.37 35.78
CA GLU A 156 -5.88 8.38 37.11
C GLU A 156 -6.31 9.80 37.50
N HIS A 157 -7.54 10.18 37.16
CA HIS A 157 -8.15 11.37 37.72
C HIS A 157 -8.69 11.03 39.12
N GLY A 158 -8.02 11.66 40.10
CA GLY A 158 -8.30 11.57 41.50
C GLY A 158 -9.76 11.89 41.82
N GLU A 159 -10.22 11.22 42.88
CA GLU A 159 -11.50 11.35 43.56
C GLU A 159 -11.90 12.83 43.74
N GLU A 160 -12.85 13.33 42.95
CA GLU A 160 -13.70 14.43 43.31
C GLU A 160 -15.15 14.12 42.85
N ASP A 161 -16.03 14.08 43.86
CA ASP A 161 -17.47 13.86 43.75
C ASP A 161 -18.11 14.72 42.65
N HIS A 162 -18.64 14.12 41.59
CA HIS A 162 -19.55 14.77 40.66
C HIS A 162 -20.84 13.98 40.50
N ASP A 163 -21.92 14.71 40.84
CA ASP A 163 -23.34 14.35 40.71
C ASP A 163 -23.72 14.00 39.26
N ASP A 164 -24.64 13.04 39.16
CA ASP A 164 -25.42 12.61 38.01
C ASP A 164 -25.57 13.64 36.88
N ASP A 165 -24.87 13.42 35.76
CA ASP A 165 -25.22 13.97 34.46
C ASP A 165 -25.12 12.87 33.39
N ASP A 166 -26.20 12.74 32.61
CA ASP A 166 -26.39 11.82 31.51
C ASP A 166 -25.16 11.82 30.58
N HIS A 167 -24.29 10.80 30.70
CA HIS A 167 -23.30 10.55 29.70
C HIS A 167 -24.00 9.99 28.46
N GLU A 168 -24.18 10.83 27.45
CA GLU A 168 -24.49 10.39 26.10
C GLU A 168 -23.29 9.50 25.69
N GLU A 169 -23.55 8.24 25.36
CA GLU A 169 -22.57 7.31 24.84
C GLU A 169 -22.03 7.92 23.53
N GLU A 170 -20.86 8.55 23.58
CA GLU A 170 -20.14 8.95 22.39
C GLU A 170 -19.71 7.67 21.72
N GLU A 171 -20.34 7.34 20.57
CA GLU A 171 -19.90 6.26 19.70
C GLU A 171 -18.47 6.62 19.28
N HIS A 172 -17.47 5.93 19.82
CA HIS A 172 -16.08 6.04 19.38
C HIS A 172 -16.01 5.49 17.95
N GLU A 173 -16.04 6.38 16.97
CA GLU A 173 -15.82 6.01 15.58
C GLU A 173 -14.39 5.49 15.45
N ASP A 174 -14.24 4.31 14.84
CA ASP A 174 -12.96 3.65 14.65
C ASP A 174 -11.98 4.55 13.91
N GLU A 175 -10.83 4.80 14.50
CA GLU A 175 -9.75 5.59 13.91
C GLU A 175 -9.26 4.92 12.62
N ARG A 176 -9.37 5.61 11.49
CA ARG A 176 -8.89 5.07 10.21
C ARG A 176 -7.42 5.36 10.02
N ILE A 177 -6.60 4.29 9.97
CA ILE A 177 -5.18 4.38 9.65
C ILE A 177 -4.95 3.83 8.24
N PHE A 178 -4.28 4.60 7.40
CA PHE A 178 -3.98 4.18 6.04
C PHE A 178 -2.69 4.79 5.51
N ALA A 179 -2.11 4.14 4.50
CA ALA A 179 -0.95 4.65 3.79
C ALA A 179 -1.25 4.81 2.30
N THR A 180 -0.81 5.93 1.74
CA THR A 180 -0.85 6.20 0.31
C THR A 180 0.55 6.14 -0.28
N THR A 181 0.69 5.54 -1.44
CA THR A 181 1.94 5.47 -2.19
C THR A 181 1.74 6.07 -3.57
N ASP A 182 2.62 6.99 -3.94
CA ASP A 182 2.75 7.52 -5.30
C ASP A 182 4.16 7.22 -5.81
N SER A 183 4.26 6.63 -6.99
CA SER A 183 5.55 6.24 -7.56
C SER A 183 5.58 6.37 -9.07
N ASP A 184 6.42 7.28 -9.55
CA ASP A 184 6.77 7.44 -10.94
C ASP A 184 8.16 6.87 -11.23
N LYS A 185 8.27 6.12 -12.31
CA LYS A 185 9.50 5.42 -12.66
C LYS A 185 9.81 5.52 -14.13
N LEU A 186 11.06 5.86 -14.44
CA LEU A 186 11.65 5.81 -15.76
C LEU A 186 12.73 4.70 -15.79
N ASP A 187 12.59 3.75 -16.71
CA ASP A 187 13.63 2.76 -17.00
C ASP A 187 14.16 2.94 -18.42
N ILE A 188 15.48 2.93 -18.57
CA ILE A 188 16.17 2.82 -19.85
C ILE A 188 17.06 1.58 -19.77
N LYS A 189 16.87 0.62 -20.66
CA LYS A 189 17.63 -0.65 -20.66
C LYS A 189 18.03 -1.03 -22.07
N GLY A 190 19.19 -1.70 -22.16
CA GLY A 190 19.62 -2.25 -23.43
C GLY A 190 20.80 -3.21 -23.29
N SER A 191 21.06 -3.91 -24.39
CA SER A 191 22.20 -4.78 -24.55
C SER A 191 22.76 -4.59 -25.96
N TYR A 192 24.07 -4.44 -26.07
CA TYR A 192 24.76 -4.33 -27.35
C TYR A 192 25.71 -5.50 -27.55
N ASN A 193 25.49 -6.26 -28.62
CA ASN A 193 26.34 -7.42 -29.02
C ASN A 193 27.65 -6.95 -29.64
N VAL A 194 28.76 -7.21 -28.99
CA VAL A 194 30.12 -6.78 -29.47
C VAL A 194 30.73 -7.79 -30.41
N ASN A 195 30.34 -9.09 -30.32
CA ASN A 195 30.89 -10.21 -31.10
C ASN A 195 32.44 -10.35 -31.01
N GLY A 196 33.02 -9.91 -29.88
CA GLY A 196 34.47 -10.01 -29.64
C GLY A 196 34.85 -11.29 -28.89
N SER A 197 36.11 -11.68 -28.98
CA SER A 197 36.63 -12.91 -28.33
C SER A 197 36.73 -12.78 -26.80
N LEU A 198 36.84 -11.57 -26.26
CA LEU A 198 36.95 -11.28 -24.83
C LEU A 198 35.64 -10.66 -24.24
N LEU A 199 34.84 -10.01 -25.08
CA LEU A 199 33.61 -9.35 -24.71
C LEU A 199 32.54 -9.72 -25.73
N SER A 200 31.47 -10.35 -25.25
CA SER A 200 30.37 -10.80 -26.11
C SER A 200 29.26 -9.77 -26.22
N ALA A 201 28.92 -9.07 -25.11
CA ALA A 201 27.90 -8.07 -25.05
C ALA A 201 28.18 -7.04 -23.95
N ILE A 202 27.55 -5.89 -24.06
CA ILE A 202 27.49 -4.82 -23.05
C ILE A 202 26.02 -4.59 -22.69
N ASP A 203 25.68 -4.92 -21.46
CA ASP A 203 24.36 -4.61 -20.89
C ASP A 203 24.43 -3.30 -20.13
N TYR A 204 23.41 -2.46 -20.31
CA TYR A 204 23.28 -1.19 -19.61
C TYR A 204 21.86 -0.96 -19.14
N SER A 205 21.73 -0.31 -18.00
CA SER A 205 20.45 0.12 -17.44
C SER A 205 20.61 1.43 -16.71
N PHE A 206 19.62 2.27 -16.86
CA PHE A 206 19.39 3.48 -16.08
C PHE A 206 17.99 3.42 -15.52
N ARG A 207 17.84 3.82 -14.28
CA ARG A 207 16.55 3.92 -13.60
C ARG A 207 16.53 5.22 -12.84
N ASP A 208 15.39 5.89 -12.92
CA ASP A 208 15.02 7.05 -12.14
C ASP A 208 13.67 6.76 -11.50
N THR A 209 13.50 7.03 -10.21
CA THR A 209 12.29 6.70 -9.48
C THR A 209 12.00 7.78 -8.46
N ASP A 210 10.88 8.44 -8.64
CA ASP A 210 10.26 9.27 -7.62
C ASP A 210 9.30 8.39 -6.82
N TYR A 211 9.40 8.42 -5.49
CA TYR A 211 8.59 7.60 -4.60
C TYR A 211 8.21 8.40 -3.37
N VAL A 212 6.92 8.47 -3.10
CA VAL A 212 6.36 9.10 -1.90
C VAL A 212 5.41 8.11 -1.22
N LEU A 213 5.63 7.86 0.06
CA LEU A 213 4.71 7.15 0.94
C LEU A 213 4.27 8.13 2.03
N ILE A 214 2.97 8.21 2.24
CA ILE A 214 2.37 9.02 3.31
C ILE A 214 1.52 8.08 4.15
N GLU A 215 1.84 7.99 5.43
CA GLU A 215 1.04 7.32 6.44
C GLU A 215 0.27 8.38 7.23
N GLN A 216 -1.03 8.18 7.39
CA GLN A 216 -1.90 9.16 8.00
C GLN A 216 -3.04 8.50 8.75
N HIS A 217 -3.50 9.21 9.76
CA HIS A 217 -4.69 8.92 10.52
C HIS A 217 -5.78 9.86 10.00
N ALA A 218 -6.96 9.33 9.66
CA ALA A 218 -8.12 10.15 9.35
C ALA A 218 -8.98 10.22 10.61
N GLU A 219 -9.01 11.38 11.22
CA GLU A 219 -10.07 11.73 12.14
C GLU A 219 -11.26 12.19 11.29
N GLU A 220 -12.45 11.65 11.52
CA GLU A 220 -13.64 12.25 10.92
C GLU A 220 -13.79 13.65 11.47
N GLU A 221 -13.93 14.64 10.56
CA GLU A 221 -14.18 16.03 10.92
C GLU A 221 -15.54 16.11 11.65
N GLY A 222 -15.52 15.89 12.97
CA GLY A 222 -16.65 16.21 13.84
C GLY A 222 -17.02 17.67 13.63
N HIS A 223 -18.29 17.93 13.37
CA HIS A 223 -18.84 19.26 13.25
C HIS A 223 -18.51 20.09 14.50
N HIS A 224 -17.44 20.86 14.46
CA HIS A 224 -17.20 21.92 15.41
C HIS A 224 -18.22 23.03 15.14
N ASP A 225 -19.31 23.05 15.90
CA ASP A 225 -20.08 24.27 16.10
C ASP A 225 -19.16 25.26 16.86
N GLU A 226 -18.92 26.40 16.21
CA GLU A 226 -18.14 27.50 16.75
C GLU A 226 -18.76 27.95 18.08
N GLU A 227 -18.09 27.77 19.21
CA GLU A 227 -17.95 28.72 20.33
C GLU A 227 -17.44 27.98 21.58
N GLU A 228 -16.23 28.27 21.96
CA GLU A 228 -15.62 28.53 23.28
C GLU A 228 -14.18 27.99 23.43
N ASP A 229 -13.32 28.95 23.84
CA ASP A 229 -11.90 28.77 24.12
C ASP A 229 -11.65 27.66 25.17
N HIS A 230 -11.23 26.47 24.74
CA HIS A 230 -10.46 25.53 25.55
C HIS A 230 -9.10 25.32 24.95
N ASP A 231 -8.05 25.61 25.74
CA ASP A 231 -6.66 25.26 25.44
C ASP A 231 -6.55 23.73 25.38
N ASP A 232 -6.91 23.15 24.22
CA ASP A 232 -6.73 21.73 23.96
C ASP A 232 -5.27 21.49 23.55
N HIS A 233 -4.52 20.78 24.39
CA HIS A 233 -3.19 20.27 24.10
C HIS A 233 -3.25 18.89 23.43
N GLY A 234 -4.15 18.70 22.48
CA GLY A 234 -4.19 17.54 21.62
C GLY A 234 -2.91 17.51 20.77
N HIS A 235 -2.08 16.50 20.92
CA HIS A 235 -0.98 16.23 20.02
C HIS A 235 -1.53 15.64 18.73
N GLU A 236 -1.94 16.50 17.78
CA GLU A 236 -2.18 16.07 16.41
C GLU A 236 -0.87 15.53 15.84
N GLU A 237 -0.71 14.22 15.79
CA GLU A 237 0.36 13.58 15.03
C GLU A 237 0.05 13.73 13.53
N GLY A 238 0.63 14.74 12.91
CA GLY A 238 0.49 14.99 11.49
C GLY A 238 1.01 13.82 10.64
N PRO A 239 0.62 13.75 9.35
CA PRO A 239 0.98 12.64 8.47
C PRO A 239 2.50 12.44 8.38
N THR A 240 2.94 11.18 8.49
CA THR A 240 4.34 10.80 8.32
C THR A 240 4.64 10.58 6.83
N THR A 241 5.55 11.35 6.29
CA THR A 241 5.91 11.30 4.87
C THR A 241 7.30 10.71 4.66
N PHE A 242 7.41 9.69 3.81
CA PHE A 242 8.66 9.11 3.33
C PHE A 242 8.79 9.38 1.83
N ALA A 243 9.81 10.13 1.43
CA ALA A 243 10.10 10.41 0.02
C ALA A 243 11.51 9.96 -0.35
N ASN A 244 11.68 9.42 -1.56
CA ASN A 244 12.97 9.00 -2.08
C ASN A 244 13.04 9.24 -3.59
N ASP A 245 14.02 10.05 -4.00
CA ASP A 245 14.40 10.28 -5.39
C ASP A 245 15.64 9.42 -5.70
N ALA A 246 15.54 8.45 -6.60
CA ALA A 246 16.64 7.49 -6.88
C ALA A 246 16.74 7.06 -8.35
#